data_16f80a8a7b52389cd3aa996b15df7e45
#
_entry.id   16f80a8a7b52389cd3aa996b15df7e45
#
_cell.length_a   1.000
_cell.length_b   1.000
_cell.length_c   1.000
_cell.angle_alpha   90.00
_cell.angle_beta   90.00
_cell.angle_gamma   90.00
#
_symmetry.space_group_name_H-M   'P 1'
#
loop_
_entity.id
_entity.type
_entity.pdbx_description
1 polymer ?
#
loop_
_entity_poly.entity_id
_entity_poly.type
_entity_poly.pdbx_seq_one_letter_code
_entity_poly.pdbx_strand_id
1 'polypeptide(L)'
;TNSGCQYPPCAKLDKLTPVISPLAAFINFEWVTTCDHIIKPSGCLRERNTYYFIIKAQDNYCPAPAISTITISVTVIQSKPLEPPHVRGASVLNTAGDVGLYWETPGVVNQLDTHHVFNSYQIYASNNYAGPYTLVDSVAGNKDFYKQKGDTITATQLNTLIGANANNAPVYFYVKTKSLCNGDSIS
;
A
#
# COMPACT_ATOMS: atom_id res chain seq x y z
N THR A 1 4.67 25.63 -14.29
CA THR A 1 5.94 25.14 -13.72
C THR A 1 5.68 24.59 -12.34
N ASN A 2 5.90 23.28 -12.12
CA ASN A 2 5.82 22.63 -10.82
C ASN A 2 7.06 22.94 -9.97
N SER A 3 7.37 24.22 -9.78
CA SER A 3 8.40 24.64 -8.85
C SER A 3 7.89 24.41 -7.44
N GLY A 4 8.45 23.44 -6.73
CA GLY A 4 8.10 23.13 -5.34
C GLY A 4 7.51 21.73 -5.09
N CYS A 5 7.41 20.87 -6.11
CA CYS A 5 7.07 19.47 -5.88
C CYS A 5 8.26 18.73 -5.26
N GLN A 6 8.16 18.46 -3.98
CA GLN A 6 9.20 17.76 -3.22
C GLN A 6 9.09 16.23 -3.38
N TYR A 7 7.87 15.72 -3.54
CA TYR A 7 7.59 14.29 -3.61
C TYR A 7 6.79 13.95 -4.86
N PRO A 8 7.37 13.19 -5.83
CA PRO A 8 6.63 12.70 -6.99
C PRO A 8 5.59 11.61 -6.61
N PRO A 9 4.52 11.45 -7.42
CA PRO A 9 4.17 12.25 -8.58
C PRO A 9 3.60 13.62 -8.21
N CYS A 10 4.01 14.63 -8.97
CA CYS A 10 3.54 15.99 -8.75
C CYS A 10 2.13 16.20 -9.28
N ALA A 11 1.39 17.11 -8.65
CA ALA A 11 0.12 17.56 -9.18
C ALA A 11 0.31 18.24 -10.54
N LYS A 12 -0.63 18.07 -11.45
CA LYS A 12 -0.61 18.65 -12.78
C LYS A 12 -1.99 19.19 -13.19
N LEU A 13 -1.96 20.12 -14.12
CA LEU A 13 -3.14 20.53 -14.84
C LEU A 13 -3.16 19.76 -16.17
N ASP A 14 -4.31 19.28 -16.61
CA ASP A 14 -4.45 18.50 -17.84
C ASP A 14 -4.05 19.27 -19.10
N LYS A 15 -4.20 20.60 -19.04
CA LYS A 15 -3.85 21.52 -20.14
C LYS A 15 -3.20 22.78 -19.57
N LEU A 16 -2.23 23.31 -20.29
CA LEU A 16 -1.66 24.64 -20.00
C LEU A 16 -2.55 25.77 -20.51
N THR A 17 -3.39 25.47 -21.51
CA THR A 17 -4.38 26.38 -22.07
C THR A 17 -5.77 25.87 -21.70
N PRO A 18 -6.53 26.59 -20.87
CA PRO A 18 -7.88 26.19 -20.52
C PRO A 18 -8.81 26.20 -21.73
N VAL A 19 -9.84 25.38 -21.71
CA VAL A 19 -10.96 25.51 -22.64
C VAL A 19 -11.73 26.77 -22.28
N ILE A 20 -11.72 27.74 -23.15
CA ILE A 20 -12.37 29.03 -22.94
C ILE A 20 -13.78 28.97 -23.52
N SER A 21 -14.78 29.23 -22.68
CA SER A 21 -16.15 29.58 -23.05
C SER A 21 -16.31 31.11 -22.93
N PRO A 22 -17.30 31.74 -23.56
CA PRO A 22 -17.51 33.19 -23.44
C PRO A 22 -17.60 33.73 -22.02
N LEU A 23 -17.94 32.87 -21.04
CA LEU A 23 -18.15 33.27 -19.65
C LEU A 23 -17.33 32.45 -18.63
N ALA A 24 -16.57 31.45 -19.06
CA ALA A 24 -15.82 30.58 -18.14
C ALA A 24 -14.60 29.92 -18.80
N ALA A 25 -13.59 29.63 -17.99
CA ALA A 25 -12.45 28.81 -18.36
C ALA A 25 -12.44 27.54 -17.52
N PHE A 26 -12.23 26.39 -18.17
CA PHE A 26 -12.22 25.07 -17.51
C PHE A 26 -10.86 24.44 -17.65
N ILE A 27 -10.33 23.91 -16.57
CA ILE A 27 -9.08 23.14 -16.51
C ILE A 27 -9.21 22.07 -15.45
N ASN A 28 -8.69 20.87 -15.72
CA ASN A 28 -8.70 19.79 -14.75
C ASN A 28 -7.40 19.79 -13.96
N PHE A 29 -7.53 19.71 -12.63
CA PHE A 29 -6.44 19.47 -11.70
C PHE A 29 -6.38 17.97 -11.41
N GLU A 30 -5.22 17.37 -11.61
CA GLU A 30 -4.99 15.96 -11.36
C GLU A 30 -3.78 15.78 -10.42
N TRP A 31 -3.97 14.98 -9.40
CA TRP A 31 -2.90 14.60 -8.51
C TRP A 31 -3.08 13.17 -8.00
N VAL A 32 -2.08 12.32 -8.27
CA VAL A 32 -2.00 10.95 -7.76
C VAL A 32 -1.12 10.98 -6.53
N THR A 33 -1.70 10.63 -5.37
CA THR A 33 -0.95 10.60 -4.10
C THR A 33 -0.28 9.26 -3.90
N THR A 34 0.89 9.26 -3.25
CA THR A 34 1.66 8.08 -2.86
C THR A 34 2.00 8.14 -1.37
N CYS A 35 2.61 7.08 -0.84
CA CYS A 35 3.08 7.04 0.54
C CYS A 35 4.08 8.16 0.88
N ASP A 36 4.88 8.58 -0.10
CA ASP A 36 5.87 9.65 0.10
C ASP A 36 5.25 10.99 0.49
N HIS A 37 3.99 11.20 0.13
CA HIS A 37 3.25 12.41 0.49
C HIS A 37 2.87 12.49 1.99
N ILE A 38 3.02 11.39 2.74
CA ILE A 38 2.77 11.35 4.18
C ILE A 38 4.02 11.04 5.02
N ILE A 39 5.17 10.75 4.37
CA ILE A 39 6.44 10.52 5.04
C ILE A 39 7.05 11.87 5.47
N LYS A 40 7.49 11.96 6.73
CA LYS A 40 8.29 13.10 7.20
C LYS A 40 9.72 13.00 6.64
N PRO A 41 10.44 14.13 6.52
CA PRO A 41 11.87 14.12 6.19
C PRO A 41 12.73 13.26 7.13
N SER A 42 12.26 13.02 8.37
CA SER A 42 12.88 12.13 9.35
C SER A 42 12.61 10.63 9.10
N GLY A 43 11.89 10.27 8.02
CA GLY A 43 11.52 8.89 7.73
C GLY A 43 10.30 8.37 8.49
N CYS A 44 9.73 9.16 9.42
CA CYS A 44 8.52 8.75 10.14
C CYS A 44 7.26 9.08 9.35
N LEU A 45 6.27 8.18 9.36
CA LEU A 45 4.96 8.46 8.79
C LEU A 45 4.20 9.50 9.63
N ARG A 46 3.37 10.30 8.97
CA ARG A 46 2.39 11.18 9.60
C ARG A 46 1.00 10.56 9.43
N GLU A 47 0.11 10.79 10.39
CA GLU A 47 -1.30 10.40 10.22
C GLU A 47 -1.96 11.13 9.04
N ARG A 48 -1.56 12.39 8.81
CA ARG A 48 -2.05 13.21 7.71
C ARG A 48 -1.01 14.25 7.31
N ASN A 49 -1.08 14.69 6.06
CA ASN A 49 -0.33 15.85 5.56
C ASN A 49 -1.24 16.66 4.62
N THR A 50 -1.24 17.98 4.76
CA THR A 50 -2.08 18.87 3.95
C THR A 50 -1.21 19.67 3.00
N TYR A 51 -1.59 19.66 1.73
CA TYR A 51 -0.95 20.36 0.64
C TYR A 51 -1.87 21.46 0.13
N TYR A 52 -1.28 22.58 -0.23
CA TYR A 52 -2.00 23.73 -0.78
C TYR A 52 -1.50 23.98 -2.19
N PHE A 53 -2.44 24.03 -3.13
CA PHE A 53 -2.17 24.32 -4.54
C PHE A 53 -2.81 25.66 -4.87
N ILE A 54 -2.00 26.59 -5.40
CA ILE A 54 -2.47 27.92 -5.79
C ILE A 54 -2.51 27.93 -7.33
N ILE A 55 -3.70 28.05 -7.88
CA ILE A 55 -3.92 28.20 -9.32
C ILE A 55 -4.22 29.66 -9.59
N LYS A 56 -3.41 30.27 -10.47
CA LYS A 56 -3.57 31.63 -10.94
C LYS A 56 -4.11 31.61 -12.35
N ALA A 57 -5.23 32.25 -12.58
CA ALA A 57 -5.74 32.59 -13.90
C ALA A 57 -5.50 34.07 -14.19
N GLN A 58 -5.05 34.36 -15.41
CA GLN A 58 -4.80 35.71 -15.86
C GLN A 58 -5.34 35.84 -17.28
N ASP A 59 -6.09 36.89 -17.53
CA ASP A 59 -6.51 37.24 -18.89
C ASP A 59 -5.42 38.02 -19.63
N ASN A 60 -5.65 38.27 -20.88
CA ASN A 60 -4.76 39.03 -21.75
C ASN A 60 -5.27 40.46 -22.01
N TYR A 61 -6.13 40.99 -21.15
CA TYR A 61 -6.70 42.32 -21.33
C TYR A 61 -5.62 43.41 -21.22
N CYS A 62 -5.65 44.39 -22.12
CA CYS A 62 -4.74 45.51 -22.13
C CYS A 62 -5.50 46.80 -21.74
N PRO A 63 -4.98 47.68 -20.87
CA PRO A 63 -3.58 47.80 -20.42
C PRO A 63 -3.25 47.02 -19.13
N ALA A 64 -4.24 46.46 -18.42
CA ALA A 64 -3.99 45.77 -17.18
C ALA A 64 -4.79 44.44 -17.18
N PRO A 65 -4.09 43.28 -17.16
CA PRO A 65 -4.76 41.98 -17.09
C PRO A 65 -5.47 41.78 -15.76
N ALA A 66 -6.66 41.19 -15.79
CA ALA A 66 -7.33 40.71 -14.61
C ALA A 66 -6.68 39.42 -14.12
N ILE A 67 -6.54 39.30 -12.80
CA ILE A 67 -5.92 38.14 -12.16
C ILE A 67 -6.90 37.56 -11.17
N SER A 68 -7.12 36.27 -11.26
CA SER A 68 -7.90 35.48 -10.30
C SER A 68 -7.03 34.37 -9.71
N THR A 69 -7.15 34.11 -8.44
CA THR A 69 -6.45 33.02 -7.77
C THR A 69 -7.45 32.13 -7.02
N ILE A 70 -7.22 30.82 -7.13
CA ILE A 70 -7.94 29.82 -6.32
C ILE A 70 -6.93 28.97 -5.55
N THR A 71 -7.24 28.68 -4.29
CA THR A 71 -6.44 27.78 -3.48
C THR A 71 -7.21 26.48 -3.27
N ILE A 72 -6.58 25.36 -3.65
CA ILE A 72 -7.07 24.01 -3.40
C ILE A 72 -6.27 23.43 -2.25
N SER A 73 -6.93 22.98 -1.19
CA SER A 73 -6.30 22.23 -0.11
C SER A 73 -6.63 20.74 -0.26
N VAL A 74 -5.61 19.89 -0.26
CA VAL A 74 -5.76 18.44 -0.31
C VAL A 74 -5.06 17.85 0.91
N THR A 75 -5.82 17.13 1.74
CA THR A 75 -5.27 16.40 2.88
C THR A 75 -5.09 14.94 2.52
N VAL A 76 -3.85 14.48 2.48
CA VAL A 76 -3.49 13.07 2.32
C VAL A 76 -3.48 12.45 3.70
N ILE A 77 -4.25 11.39 3.89
CA ILE A 77 -4.41 10.69 5.16
C ILE A 77 -3.77 9.31 5.03
N GLN A 78 -3.04 8.91 6.07
CA GLN A 78 -2.47 7.57 6.15
C GLN A 78 -3.62 6.55 6.24
N SER A 79 -3.54 5.49 5.42
CA SER A 79 -4.44 4.35 5.56
C SER A 79 -4.20 3.64 6.90
N LYS A 80 -5.25 3.12 7.51
CA LYS A 80 -5.09 2.27 8.71
C LYS A 80 -4.32 1.00 8.34
N PRO A 81 -3.51 0.44 9.25
CA PRO A 81 -2.93 -0.88 9.07
C PRO A 81 -4.02 -1.90 8.77
N LEU A 82 -3.76 -2.79 7.82
CA LEU A 82 -4.65 -3.91 7.57
C LEU A 82 -4.55 -4.91 8.72
N GLU A 83 -5.68 -5.48 9.11
CA GLU A 83 -5.69 -6.55 10.11
C GLU A 83 -4.93 -7.79 9.57
N PRO A 84 -4.25 -8.56 10.43
CA PRO A 84 -3.67 -9.83 10.03
C PRO A 84 -4.76 -10.83 9.63
N PRO A 85 -4.48 -11.77 8.72
CA PRO A 85 -5.42 -12.81 8.39
C PRO A 85 -5.56 -13.80 9.55
N HIS A 86 -6.75 -14.36 9.72
CA HIS A 86 -6.97 -15.42 10.71
C HIS A 86 -6.49 -16.75 10.14
N VAL A 87 -5.34 -17.24 10.59
CA VAL A 87 -4.84 -18.58 10.20
C VAL A 87 -5.81 -19.65 10.74
N ARG A 88 -6.34 -20.48 9.83
CA ARG A 88 -7.31 -21.54 10.14
C ARG A 88 -6.66 -22.90 10.31
N GLY A 89 -5.53 -23.11 9.67
CA GLY A 89 -4.82 -24.36 9.80
C GLY A 89 -3.58 -24.46 8.93
N ALA A 90 -2.80 -25.47 9.25
CA ALA A 90 -1.69 -25.93 8.45
C ALA A 90 -1.77 -27.44 8.31
N SER A 91 -1.43 -27.97 7.16
CA SER A 91 -1.39 -29.43 6.92
C SER A 91 -0.18 -29.81 6.07
N VAL A 92 0.44 -30.93 6.41
CA VAL A 92 1.48 -31.53 5.54
C VAL A 92 0.79 -32.13 4.33
N LEU A 93 1.20 -31.74 3.14
CA LEU A 93 0.53 -32.10 1.88
C LEU A 93 1.08 -33.39 1.27
N ASN A 94 2.35 -33.73 1.55
CA ASN A 94 3.03 -34.85 0.91
C ASN A 94 4.17 -35.39 1.77
N THR A 95 4.77 -36.49 1.32
CA THR A 95 5.89 -37.14 1.97
C THR A 95 7.21 -36.36 1.88
N ALA A 96 7.29 -35.33 1.04
CA ALA A 96 8.45 -34.45 1.01
C ALA A 96 8.44 -33.44 2.17
N GLY A 97 7.24 -33.14 2.73
CA GLY A 97 7.06 -32.21 3.84
C GLY A 97 6.61 -30.82 3.40
N ASP A 98 6.00 -30.69 2.23
CA ASP A 98 5.35 -29.44 1.83
C ASP A 98 4.15 -29.18 2.75
N VAL A 99 3.96 -27.91 3.11
CA VAL A 99 2.90 -27.49 4.03
C VAL A 99 1.92 -26.56 3.35
N GLY A 100 0.64 -26.95 3.34
CA GLY A 100 -0.46 -26.06 2.98
C GLY A 100 -0.89 -25.23 4.19
N LEU A 101 -0.89 -23.92 4.04
CA LEU A 101 -1.41 -22.96 5.01
C LEU A 101 -2.75 -22.45 4.54
N TYR A 102 -3.70 -22.31 5.47
CA TYR A 102 -5.04 -21.81 5.18
C TYR A 102 -5.38 -20.67 6.16
N TRP A 103 -5.92 -19.58 5.61
CA TRP A 103 -6.38 -18.44 6.39
C TRP A 103 -7.66 -17.85 5.84
N GLU A 104 -8.37 -17.12 6.66
CA GLU A 104 -9.44 -16.24 6.23
C GLU A 104 -8.88 -14.84 6.00
N THR A 105 -9.38 -14.21 4.94
CA THR A 105 -9.07 -12.79 4.70
C THR A 105 -9.55 -11.96 5.88
N PRO A 106 -8.81 -10.90 6.26
CA PRO A 106 -9.24 -9.99 7.31
C PRO A 106 -10.65 -9.48 7.07
N GLY A 107 -11.42 -9.36 8.13
CA GLY A 107 -12.78 -8.80 8.08
C GLY A 107 -12.79 -7.41 7.47
N VAL A 108 -13.89 -7.10 6.81
CA VAL A 108 -14.09 -5.98 5.90
C VAL A 108 -13.60 -4.65 6.45
N VAL A 109 -12.48 -4.20 5.97
CA VAL A 109 -12.28 -2.79 5.70
C VAL A 109 -12.89 -2.53 4.32
N ASN A 110 -13.58 -1.39 4.15
CA ASN A 110 -14.25 -0.98 2.93
C ASN A 110 -13.51 -1.48 1.67
N GLN A 111 -14.13 -2.30 0.84
CA GLN A 111 -13.47 -3.04 -0.27
C GLN A 111 -12.66 -2.13 -1.20
N LEU A 112 -13.04 -0.85 -1.31
CA LEU A 112 -12.33 0.16 -2.10
C LEU A 112 -10.96 0.52 -1.48
N ASP A 113 -10.86 0.59 -0.15
CA ASP A 113 -9.62 0.98 0.51
C ASP A 113 -8.60 -0.16 0.54
N THR A 114 -9.08 -1.41 0.60
CA THR A 114 -8.22 -2.59 0.72
C THR A 114 -7.38 -2.85 -0.52
N HIS A 115 -7.97 -2.65 -1.71
CA HIS A 115 -7.25 -2.83 -2.98
C HIS A 115 -6.13 -1.82 -3.21
N HIS A 116 -6.22 -0.64 -2.58
CA HIS A 116 -5.22 0.42 -2.73
C HIS A 116 -4.10 0.37 -1.70
N VAL A 117 -4.32 -0.33 -0.59
CA VAL A 117 -3.37 -0.35 0.53
C VAL A 117 -2.73 -1.71 0.77
N PHE A 118 -3.31 -2.80 0.29
CA PHE A 118 -2.75 -4.14 0.40
C PHE A 118 -1.53 -4.30 -0.51
N ASN A 119 -0.44 -4.78 0.06
CA ASN A 119 0.79 -5.13 -0.67
C ASN A 119 0.95 -6.64 -0.80
N SER A 120 0.96 -7.36 0.31
CA SER A 120 1.20 -8.80 0.33
C SER A 120 0.76 -9.44 1.65
N TYR A 121 0.57 -10.75 1.63
CA TYR A 121 0.69 -11.58 2.83
C TYR A 121 2.12 -12.04 2.97
N GLN A 122 2.69 -11.89 4.15
CA GLN A 122 4.02 -12.37 4.51
C GLN A 122 3.89 -13.56 5.45
N ILE A 123 4.50 -14.69 5.06
CA ILE A 123 4.45 -15.95 5.79
C ILE A 123 5.77 -16.14 6.52
N TYR A 124 5.71 -16.27 7.82
CA TYR A 124 6.85 -16.50 8.68
C TYR A 124 6.76 -17.90 9.28
N ALA A 125 7.92 -18.56 9.39
CA ALA A 125 8.03 -19.87 10.00
C ALA A 125 9.20 -19.95 11.00
N SER A 126 9.06 -20.86 11.95
CA SER A 126 10.10 -21.21 12.90
C SER A 126 10.02 -22.71 13.25
N ASN A 127 11.17 -23.30 13.58
CA ASN A 127 11.25 -24.64 14.18
C ASN A 127 11.11 -24.62 15.70
N ASN A 128 10.92 -23.43 16.29
CA ASN A 128 10.70 -23.23 17.73
C ASN A 128 9.52 -22.30 17.93
N TYR A 129 8.59 -22.67 18.84
CA TYR A 129 7.41 -21.85 19.16
C TYR A 129 7.76 -20.43 19.63
N ALA A 130 8.83 -20.28 20.39
CA ALA A 130 9.30 -18.99 20.86
C ALA A 130 10.07 -18.17 19.80
N GLY A 131 10.28 -18.73 18.60
CA GLY A 131 11.10 -18.12 17.53
C GLY A 131 12.59 -18.39 17.67
N PRO A 132 13.42 -17.72 16.89
CA PRO A 132 13.09 -16.65 15.94
C PRO A 132 12.28 -17.13 14.73
N TYR A 133 11.41 -16.28 14.24
CA TYR A 133 10.64 -16.53 13.02
C TYR A 133 11.30 -15.88 11.81
N THR A 134 11.40 -16.64 10.74
CA THR A 134 12.01 -16.21 9.47
C THR A 134 10.92 -16.08 8.40
N LEU A 135 10.98 -15.04 7.57
CA LEU A 135 10.13 -14.90 6.40
C LEU A 135 10.44 -16.02 5.41
N VAL A 136 9.48 -16.91 5.16
CA VAL A 136 9.67 -18.07 4.27
C VAL A 136 8.99 -17.88 2.92
N ASP A 137 7.90 -17.09 2.87
CA ASP A 137 7.24 -16.77 1.63
C ASP A 137 6.47 -15.44 1.70
N SER A 138 6.10 -14.91 0.53
CA SER A 138 5.33 -13.69 0.41
C SER A 138 4.39 -13.78 -0.77
N VAL A 139 3.10 -13.81 -0.49
CA VAL A 139 2.05 -13.78 -1.50
C VAL A 139 1.79 -12.33 -1.87
N ALA A 140 2.42 -11.89 -2.96
CA ALA A 140 2.33 -10.52 -3.47
C ALA A 140 1.78 -10.49 -4.90
N GLY A 141 1.25 -9.37 -5.35
CA GLY A 141 0.97 -9.19 -6.75
C GLY A 141 -0.25 -8.33 -7.10
N ASN A 142 -1.21 -8.88 -7.82
CA ASN A 142 -2.33 -8.11 -8.35
C ASN A 142 -3.46 -7.90 -7.33
N LYS A 143 -4.47 -7.14 -7.73
CA LYS A 143 -5.61 -6.73 -6.88
C LYS A 143 -6.40 -7.89 -6.23
N ASP A 144 -6.25 -9.11 -6.75
CA ASP A 144 -7.02 -10.26 -6.27
C ASP A 144 -6.30 -11.04 -5.16
N PHE A 145 -5.01 -10.80 -4.91
CA PHE A 145 -4.25 -11.49 -3.86
C PHE A 145 -4.76 -11.25 -2.45
N TYR A 146 -5.40 -10.11 -2.19
CA TYR A 146 -6.08 -9.91 -0.92
C TYR A 146 -7.14 -10.98 -0.63
N LYS A 147 -7.76 -11.54 -1.65
CA LYS A 147 -8.77 -12.62 -1.53
C LYS A 147 -8.18 -14.01 -1.37
N GLN A 148 -6.86 -14.15 -1.47
CA GLN A 148 -6.21 -15.44 -1.33
C GLN A 148 -6.36 -15.96 0.10
N LYS A 149 -6.80 -17.22 0.22
CA LYS A 149 -7.12 -17.86 1.49
C LYS A 149 -6.12 -18.95 1.90
N GLY A 150 -4.96 -18.98 1.28
CA GLY A 150 -3.95 -19.96 1.59
C GLY A 150 -2.75 -19.91 0.65
N ASP A 151 -1.71 -20.63 1.01
CA ASP A 151 -0.51 -20.81 0.22
C ASP A 151 0.17 -22.14 0.55
N THR A 152 1.11 -22.56 -0.29
CA THR A 152 1.90 -23.77 -0.10
C THR A 152 3.36 -23.43 0.09
N ILE A 153 3.91 -23.77 1.26
CA ILE A 153 5.32 -23.62 1.58
C ILE A 153 6.01 -24.97 1.31
N THR A 154 7.00 -24.95 0.44
CA THR A 154 7.71 -26.17 0.06
C THR A 154 8.65 -26.65 1.16
N ALA A 155 8.87 -27.94 1.24
CA ALA A 155 9.86 -28.54 2.14
C ALA A 155 11.27 -27.98 1.91
N THR A 156 11.58 -27.63 0.66
CA THR A 156 12.86 -26.99 0.32
C THR A 156 13.01 -25.61 0.94
N GLN A 157 11.95 -24.76 0.90
CA GLN A 157 11.95 -23.46 1.56
C GLN A 157 12.15 -23.61 3.07
N LEU A 158 11.38 -24.50 3.72
CA LEU A 158 11.49 -24.74 5.16
C LEU A 158 12.89 -25.23 5.55
N ASN A 159 13.44 -26.21 4.83
CA ASN A 159 14.78 -26.74 5.13
C ASN A 159 15.86 -25.68 4.93
N THR A 160 15.79 -24.91 3.85
CA THR A 160 16.80 -23.89 3.53
C THR A 160 16.76 -22.71 4.49
N LEU A 161 15.57 -22.25 4.88
CA LEU A 161 15.40 -21.00 5.61
C LEU A 161 15.39 -21.19 7.13
N ILE A 162 14.88 -22.32 7.63
CA ILE A 162 14.75 -22.59 9.07
C ILE A 162 15.33 -23.94 9.52
N GLY A 163 15.94 -24.70 8.59
CA GLY A 163 16.54 -25.99 8.91
C GLY A 163 15.54 -27.05 9.38
N ALA A 164 14.27 -26.98 8.93
CA ALA A 164 13.20 -27.87 9.38
C ALA A 164 12.52 -28.59 8.22
N ASN A 165 11.98 -29.80 8.52
CA ASN A 165 11.09 -30.54 7.64
C ASN A 165 9.85 -30.92 8.43
N ALA A 166 8.68 -30.52 7.96
CA ALA A 166 7.39 -30.70 8.64
C ALA A 166 6.98 -32.17 8.87
N ASN A 167 7.58 -33.14 8.15
CA ASN A 167 7.37 -34.56 8.43
C ASN A 167 8.14 -35.04 9.68
N ASN A 168 9.22 -34.37 10.06
CA ASN A 168 10.15 -34.87 11.07
C ASN A 168 10.11 -34.05 12.37
N ALA A 169 9.66 -32.81 12.29
CA ALA A 169 9.64 -31.89 13.43
C ALA A 169 8.49 -30.90 13.33
N PRO A 170 7.99 -30.37 14.47
CA PRO A 170 7.01 -29.30 14.47
C PRO A 170 7.55 -28.05 13.77
N VAL A 171 6.70 -27.42 12.95
CA VAL A 171 6.94 -26.12 12.34
C VAL A 171 5.81 -25.18 12.72
N TYR A 172 6.17 -24.00 13.18
CA TYR A 172 5.26 -22.97 13.64
C TYR A 172 5.18 -21.86 12.62
N PHE A 173 3.97 -21.37 12.35
CA PHE A 173 3.71 -20.35 11.34
C PHE A 173 2.91 -19.20 11.92
N TYR A 174 3.17 -18.00 11.40
CA TYR A 174 2.21 -16.89 11.45
C TYR A 174 2.21 -16.14 10.11
N VAL A 175 1.10 -15.47 9.83
CA VAL A 175 0.92 -14.71 8.59
C VAL A 175 0.61 -13.27 8.94
N LYS A 176 1.34 -12.34 8.34
CA LYS A 176 1.11 -10.90 8.44
C LYS A 176 0.54 -10.34 7.15
N THR A 177 -0.24 -9.30 7.28
CA THR A 177 -0.64 -8.44 6.15
C THR A 177 0.33 -7.27 6.05
N LYS A 178 0.97 -7.11 4.91
CA LYS A 178 1.79 -5.95 4.61
C LYS A 178 0.97 -4.93 3.82
N SER A 179 0.97 -3.68 4.26
CA SER A 179 0.36 -2.57 3.53
C SER A 179 1.40 -1.75 2.79
N LEU A 180 0.96 -0.98 1.78
CA LEU A 180 1.87 -0.16 0.97
C LEU A 180 2.52 0.97 1.77
N CYS A 181 1.79 1.59 2.70
CA CYS A 181 2.24 2.79 3.38
C CYS A 181 2.55 2.60 4.87
N ASN A 182 2.14 1.51 5.49
CA ASN A 182 2.20 1.33 6.94
C ASN A 182 3.17 0.25 7.42
N GLY A 183 3.91 -0.38 6.49
CA GLY A 183 4.74 -1.52 6.88
C GLY A 183 3.89 -2.73 7.29
N ASP A 184 4.38 -3.50 8.24
CA ASP A 184 3.75 -4.74 8.67
C ASP A 184 2.54 -4.48 9.57
N SER A 185 1.50 -5.30 9.42
CA SER A 185 0.42 -5.37 10.41
C SER A 185 0.99 -5.85 11.75
N ILE A 186 0.49 -5.30 12.83
CA ILE A 186 0.78 -5.83 14.17
C ILE A 186 0.06 -7.17 14.26
N SER A 187 0.82 -8.24 14.45
CA SER A 187 0.29 -9.60 14.69
C SER A 187 -0.11 -9.77 16.15
#